data_6ebb1d864b7d540e241130bb6d4aafce
#
_entry.id   6ebb1d864b7d540e241130bb6d4aafce
#
_cell.length_a   1.000
_cell.length_b   1.000
_cell.length_c   1.000
_cell.angle_alpha   90.00
_cell.angle_beta   90.00
_cell.angle_gamma   90.00
#
_symmetry.space_group_name_H-M   'P 1'
#
loop_
_entity.id
_entity.type
_entity.pdbx_description
1 polymer ?
#
loop_
_entity_poly.entity_id
_entity_poly.type
_entity_poly.pdbx_seq_one_letter_code
_entity_poly.pdbx_strand_id
1 'polypeptide(L)'
;MNQREKLSQLQKVSQVLLDVKLLVLDKAARARQASLDHLAELNRPSPPTDLDPVIAAEVSVRYQNWADQRRSAINLDLARQTAEWADARRDAALAFGRNAVIGKLRGRVD
;
A
#
# COMPACT_ATOMS: atom_id res chain seq x y z
N MET A 1 37.85 8.48 15.87
CA MET A 1 36.56 7.88 16.22
C MET A 1 36.74 6.39 16.47
N ASN A 2 36.30 5.90 17.63
CA ASN A 2 36.45 4.51 17.98
C ASN A 2 35.30 3.67 17.39
N GLN A 3 35.41 2.36 17.53
CA GLN A 3 34.42 1.42 16.95
C GLN A 3 33.02 1.61 17.54
N ARG A 4 32.90 1.86 18.81
CA ARG A 4 31.63 2.12 19.50
C ARG A 4 30.92 3.35 18.91
N GLU A 5 31.66 4.43 18.68
CA GLU A 5 31.12 5.67 18.13
C GLU A 5 30.66 5.48 16.68
N LYS A 6 31.45 4.74 15.87
CA LYS A 6 31.09 4.41 14.49
C LYS A 6 29.81 3.60 14.44
N LEU A 7 29.69 2.57 15.29
CA LEU A 7 28.47 1.74 15.36
C LEU A 7 27.26 2.55 15.84
N SER A 8 27.46 3.46 16.79
CA SER A 8 26.39 4.35 17.26
C SER A 8 25.87 5.24 16.12
N GLN A 9 26.78 5.81 15.32
CA GLN A 9 26.40 6.63 14.17
C GLN A 9 25.69 5.81 13.09
N LEU A 10 26.19 4.60 12.79
CA LEU A 10 25.55 3.69 11.86
C LEU A 10 24.15 3.32 12.33
N GLN A 11 23.96 3.09 13.63
CA GLN A 11 22.66 2.78 14.21
C GLN A 11 21.66 3.92 13.95
N LYS A 12 22.10 5.17 14.17
CA LYS A 12 21.25 6.35 13.92
C LYS A 12 20.84 6.46 12.46
N VAL A 13 21.80 6.28 11.54
CA VAL A 13 21.54 6.34 10.09
C VAL A 13 20.61 5.21 9.68
N SER A 14 20.86 4.00 10.15
CA SER A 14 20.02 2.84 9.78
C SER A 14 18.60 2.97 10.35
N GLN A 15 18.45 3.58 11.52
CA GLN A 15 17.13 3.84 12.11
C GLN A 15 16.35 4.85 11.27
N VAL A 16 17.00 5.94 10.84
CA VAL A 16 16.38 6.96 9.97
C VAL A 16 15.95 6.32 8.64
N LEU A 17 16.84 5.50 8.05
CA LEU A 17 16.54 4.80 6.80
C LEU A 17 15.34 3.86 6.96
N LEU A 18 15.30 3.11 8.06
CA LEU A 18 14.17 2.23 8.36
C LEU A 18 12.87 3.04 8.49
N ASP A 19 12.91 4.15 9.22
CA ASP A 19 11.73 5.02 9.39
C ASP A 19 11.21 5.54 8.04
N VAL A 20 12.11 5.96 7.15
CA VAL A 20 11.76 6.40 5.79
C VAL A 20 11.11 5.26 4.99
N LYS A 21 11.70 4.07 5.04
CA LYS A 21 11.17 2.90 4.33
C LYS A 21 9.80 2.48 4.86
N LEU A 22 9.56 2.62 6.15
CA LEU A 22 8.26 2.33 6.75
C LEU A 22 7.21 3.36 6.33
N LEU A 23 7.58 4.63 6.17
CA LEU A 23 6.66 5.66 5.65
C LEU A 23 6.28 5.38 4.19
N VAL A 24 7.25 4.98 3.36
CA VAL A 24 7.00 4.60 1.97
C VAL A 24 6.06 3.40 1.90
N LEU A 25 6.28 2.40 2.74
CA LEU A 25 5.41 1.22 2.84
C LEU A 25 3.99 1.60 3.25
N ASP A 26 3.83 2.44 4.26
CA ASP A 26 2.52 2.89 4.73
C ASP A 26 1.76 3.61 3.62
N LYS A 27 2.43 4.51 2.90
CA LYS A 27 1.84 5.24 1.77
C LYS A 27 1.39 4.28 0.66
N ALA A 28 2.22 3.30 0.31
CA ALA A 28 1.90 2.31 -0.72
C ALA A 28 0.72 1.43 -0.30
N ALA A 29 0.68 1.01 0.98
CA ALA A 29 -0.40 0.21 1.52
C ALA A 29 -1.73 0.99 1.52
N ARG A 30 -1.71 2.26 1.86
CA ARG A 30 -2.91 3.12 1.86
C ARG A 30 -3.44 3.36 0.46
N ALA A 31 -2.56 3.58 -0.52
CA ALA A 31 -2.98 3.76 -1.92
C ALA A 31 -3.65 2.50 -2.45
N ARG A 32 -3.08 1.34 -2.17
CA ARG A 32 -3.64 0.05 -2.55
C ARG A 32 -5.00 -0.18 -1.88
N GLN A 33 -5.10 0.10 -0.58
CA GLN A 33 -6.34 -0.06 0.17
C GLN A 33 -7.45 0.85 -0.36
N ALA A 34 -7.13 2.08 -0.74
CA ALA A 34 -8.10 3.01 -1.33
C ALA A 34 -8.70 2.44 -2.62
N SER A 35 -7.88 1.81 -3.47
CA SER A 35 -8.37 1.16 -4.69
C SER A 35 -9.27 -0.03 -4.39
N LEU A 36 -8.92 -0.85 -3.39
CA LEU A 36 -9.76 -1.96 -2.94
C LEU A 36 -11.10 -1.46 -2.41
N ASP A 37 -11.10 -0.37 -1.66
CA ASP A 37 -12.32 0.24 -1.13
C ASP A 37 -13.21 0.77 -2.26
N HIS A 38 -12.62 1.38 -3.29
CA HIS A 38 -13.37 1.84 -4.48
C HIS A 38 -14.02 0.66 -5.23
N LEU A 39 -13.30 -0.46 -5.37
CA LEU A 39 -13.88 -1.66 -5.96
C LEU A 39 -15.04 -2.20 -5.15
N ALA A 40 -14.89 -2.25 -3.82
CA ALA A 40 -15.96 -2.68 -2.93
C ALA A 40 -17.19 -1.80 -3.06
N GLU A 41 -16.99 -0.49 -3.17
CA GLU A 41 -18.09 0.47 -3.36
C GLU A 41 -18.83 0.24 -4.68
N LEU A 42 -18.11 -0.02 -5.78
CA LEU A 42 -18.70 -0.34 -7.07
C LEU A 42 -19.48 -1.65 -7.07
N ASN A 43 -19.10 -2.59 -6.23
CA ASN A 43 -19.74 -3.91 -6.12
C ASN A 43 -20.90 -3.93 -5.15
N ARG A 44 -21.22 -2.79 -4.52
CA ARG A 44 -22.32 -2.68 -3.59
C ARG A 44 -23.66 -2.85 -4.31
N PRO A 45 -24.62 -3.66 -3.77
CA PRO A 45 -25.93 -3.80 -4.41
C PRO A 45 -26.67 -2.47 -4.48
N SER A 46 -27.34 -2.21 -5.60
CA SER A 46 -28.19 -1.04 -5.75
C SER A 46 -29.47 -1.20 -4.92
N PRO A 47 -29.94 -0.13 -4.24
CA PRO A 47 -31.20 -0.17 -3.53
C PRO A 47 -32.37 -0.36 -4.50
N PRO A 48 -33.53 -0.93 -4.06
CA PRO A 48 -34.72 -1.03 -4.88
C PRO A 48 -35.16 0.34 -5.38
N THR A 49 -35.65 0.40 -6.61
CA THR A 49 -36.11 1.62 -7.24
C THR A 49 -37.59 1.49 -7.62
N ASP A 50 -38.31 2.62 -7.57
CA ASP A 50 -39.73 2.72 -7.99
C ASP A 50 -39.90 3.01 -9.48
N LEU A 51 -38.81 2.96 -10.25
CA LEU A 51 -38.85 3.22 -11.70
C LEU A 51 -39.61 2.10 -12.43
N ASP A 52 -40.21 2.48 -13.57
CA ASP A 52 -40.75 1.52 -14.51
C ASP A 52 -39.71 0.44 -14.85
N PRO A 53 -40.11 -0.86 -14.91
CA PRO A 53 -39.15 -1.93 -15.16
C PRO A 53 -38.30 -1.76 -16.42
N VAL A 54 -38.85 -1.19 -17.50
CA VAL A 54 -38.08 -0.94 -18.74
C VAL A 54 -37.04 0.15 -18.51
N ILE A 55 -37.44 1.24 -17.87
CA ILE A 55 -36.54 2.36 -17.54
C ILE A 55 -35.47 1.88 -16.55
N ALA A 56 -35.89 1.12 -15.55
CA ALA A 56 -34.95 0.54 -14.56
C ALA A 56 -33.90 -0.35 -15.23
N ALA A 57 -34.30 -1.17 -16.23
CA ALA A 57 -33.39 -2.02 -16.97
C ALA A 57 -32.37 -1.20 -17.78
N GLU A 58 -32.83 -0.13 -18.47
CA GLU A 58 -31.94 0.78 -19.22
C GLU A 58 -30.93 1.47 -18.31
N VAL A 59 -31.38 1.99 -17.17
CA VAL A 59 -30.51 2.64 -16.18
C VAL A 59 -29.49 1.63 -15.65
N SER A 60 -29.92 0.43 -15.36
CA SER A 60 -29.05 -0.65 -14.88
C SER A 60 -27.96 -0.99 -15.90
N VAL A 61 -28.29 -1.11 -17.19
CA VAL A 61 -27.32 -1.40 -18.24
C VAL A 61 -26.28 -0.29 -18.35
N ARG A 62 -26.72 0.97 -18.35
CA ARG A 62 -25.82 2.13 -18.41
C ARG A 62 -24.90 2.18 -17.20
N TYR A 63 -25.45 1.93 -16.01
CA TYR A 63 -24.66 1.89 -14.78
C TYR A 63 -23.62 0.77 -14.85
N GLN A 64 -24.00 -0.44 -15.28
CA GLN A 64 -23.08 -1.58 -15.38
C GLN A 64 -21.96 -1.29 -16.38
N ASN A 65 -22.28 -0.69 -17.54
CA ASN A 65 -21.25 -0.32 -18.51
C ASN A 65 -20.25 0.69 -17.93
N TRP A 66 -20.74 1.70 -17.24
CA TRP A 66 -19.91 2.69 -16.56
C TRP A 66 -19.06 2.01 -15.47
N ALA A 67 -19.69 1.16 -14.65
CA ALA A 67 -19.00 0.47 -13.55
C ALA A 67 -17.93 -0.49 -14.08
N ASP A 68 -18.17 -1.18 -15.19
CA ASP A 68 -17.18 -2.07 -15.80
C ASP A 68 -15.96 -1.31 -16.30
N GLN A 69 -16.16 -0.14 -16.93
CA GLN A 69 -15.06 0.73 -17.34
C GLN A 69 -14.28 1.24 -16.12
N ARG A 70 -15.00 1.61 -15.09
CA ARG A 70 -14.39 2.10 -13.85
C ARG A 70 -13.58 0.99 -13.15
N ARG A 71 -14.13 -0.24 -13.11
CA ARG A 71 -13.42 -1.40 -12.54
C ARG A 71 -12.13 -1.69 -13.30
N SER A 72 -12.16 -1.62 -14.64
CA SER A 72 -10.96 -1.83 -15.45
C SER A 72 -9.87 -0.82 -15.11
N ALA A 73 -10.24 0.46 -14.99
CA ALA A 73 -9.30 1.51 -14.63
C ALA A 73 -8.72 1.30 -13.21
N ILE A 74 -9.57 0.99 -12.25
CA ILE A 74 -9.13 0.74 -10.87
C ILE A 74 -8.24 -0.51 -10.79
N ASN A 75 -8.56 -1.58 -11.54
CA ASN A 75 -7.75 -2.79 -11.55
C ASN A 75 -6.35 -2.55 -12.13
N LEU A 76 -6.21 -1.67 -13.13
CA LEU A 76 -4.90 -1.25 -13.63
C LEU A 76 -4.09 -0.53 -12.55
N ASP A 77 -4.72 0.43 -11.87
CA ASP A 77 -4.09 1.14 -10.75
C ASP A 77 -3.72 0.17 -9.62
N LEU A 78 -4.62 -0.75 -9.29
CA LEU A 78 -4.40 -1.73 -8.24
C LEU A 78 -3.23 -2.65 -8.54
N ALA A 79 -3.07 -3.07 -9.80
CA ALA A 79 -1.95 -3.91 -10.21
C ALA A 79 -0.62 -3.18 -10.00
N ARG A 80 -0.54 -1.91 -10.42
CA ARG A 80 0.65 -1.07 -10.21
C ARG A 80 0.91 -0.84 -8.73
N GLN A 81 -0.12 -0.50 -7.97
CA GLN A 81 -0.04 -0.25 -6.52
C GLN A 81 0.39 -1.50 -5.75
N THR A 82 -0.07 -2.68 -6.18
CA THR A 82 0.31 -3.95 -5.56
C THR A 82 1.80 -4.23 -5.78
N ALA A 83 2.32 -3.95 -6.98
CA ALA A 83 3.75 -4.08 -7.26
C ALA A 83 4.58 -3.09 -6.43
N GLU A 84 4.16 -1.83 -6.35
CA GLU A 84 4.83 -0.81 -5.53
C GLU A 84 4.82 -1.18 -4.04
N TRP A 85 3.70 -1.68 -3.54
CA TRP A 85 3.57 -2.15 -2.17
C TRP A 85 4.50 -3.33 -1.88
N ALA A 86 4.58 -4.31 -2.78
CA ALA A 86 5.48 -5.46 -2.63
C ALA A 86 6.94 -5.03 -2.59
N ASP A 87 7.34 -4.08 -3.46
CA ASP A 87 8.69 -3.52 -3.46
C ASP A 87 8.98 -2.77 -2.16
N ALA A 88 8.03 -1.95 -1.69
CA ALA A 88 8.17 -1.20 -0.45
C ALA A 88 8.30 -2.13 0.78
N ARG A 89 7.57 -3.24 0.80
CA ARG A 89 7.70 -4.26 1.84
C ARG A 89 9.08 -4.87 1.85
N ARG A 90 9.61 -5.21 0.68
CA ARG A 90 10.94 -5.79 0.55
C ARG A 90 12.00 -4.82 1.04
N ASP A 91 11.91 -3.55 0.62
CA ASP A 91 12.85 -2.50 1.04
C ASP A 91 12.81 -2.28 2.55
N ALA A 92 11.63 -2.22 3.14
CA ALA A 92 11.46 -2.06 4.59
C ALA A 92 12.03 -3.27 5.35
N ALA A 93 11.81 -4.49 4.85
CA ALA A 93 12.35 -5.70 5.46
C ALA A 93 13.89 -5.70 5.45
N LEU A 94 14.50 -5.28 4.33
CA LEU A 94 15.94 -5.15 4.23
C LEU A 94 16.49 -4.10 5.20
N ALA A 95 15.84 -2.94 5.28
CA ALA A 95 16.23 -1.87 6.20
C ALA A 95 16.10 -2.32 7.66
N PHE A 96 15.04 -3.05 7.99
CA PHE A 96 14.83 -3.61 9.31
C PHE A 96 15.95 -4.60 9.67
N GLY A 97 16.29 -5.51 8.74
CA GLY A 97 17.35 -6.50 8.95
C GLY A 97 18.71 -5.84 9.19
N ARG A 98 19.06 -4.82 8.39
CA ARG A 98 20.30 -4.07 8.54
C ARG A 98 20.37 -3.38 9.91
N ASN A 99 19.28 -2.73 10.30
CA ASN A 99 19.17 -2.06 11.59
C ASN A 99 19.34 -3.06 12.75
N ALA A 100 18.74 -4.23 12.65
CA ALA A 100 18.83 -5.29 13.66
C ALA A 100 20.26 -5.82 13.79
N VAL A 101 20.96 -6.04 12.66
CA VAL A 101 22.36 -6.48 12.67
C VAL A 101 23.28 -5.45 13.33
N ILE A 102 23.12 -4.17 12.99
CA ILE A 102 23.92 -3.10 13.57
C ILE A 102 23.65 -3.02 15.10
N GLY A 103 22.40 -3.18 15.51
CA GLY A 103 22.05 -3.22 16.94
C GLY A 103 22.74 -4.34 17.70
N LYS A 104 22.80 -5.53 17.09
CA LYS A 104 23.50 -6.68 17.68
C LYS A 104 25.00 -6.45 17.77
N LEU A 105 25.60 -5.91 16.71
CA LEU A 105 27.04 -5.57 16.72
C LEU A 105 27.37 -4.54 17.78
N ARG A 106 26.53 -3.52 17.91
CA ARG A 106 26.69 -2.49 18.93
C ARG A 106 26.62 -3.09 20.34
N GLY A 107 25.69 -4.00 20.59
CA GLY A 107 25.56 -4.69 21.87
C GLY A 107 26.79 -5.54 22.23
N ARG A 108 27.50 -6.10 21.25
CA ARG A 108 28.73 -6.86 21.47
C ARG A 108 29.92 -5.98 21.85
N VAL A 109 29.93 -4.74 21.36
CA VAL A 109 31.02 -3.79 21.65
C VAL A 109 30.83 -3.14 23.02
N ASP A 110 29.60 -2.94 23.43
CA ASP A 110 29.27 -2.39 24.74
C ASP A 110 29.43 -3.44 25.85
#